data_ac666d3f068d03e7ebda0c259e2343e2
#
_entry.id   ac666d3f068d03e7ebda0c259e2343e2
#
_cell.length_a   1.000
_cell.length_b   1.000
_cell.length_c   1.000
_cell.angle_alpha   90.00
_cell.angle_beta   90.00
_cell.angle_gamma   90.00
#
_symmetry.space_group_name_H-M   'P 1'
#
loop_
_entity.id
_entity.type
_entity.pdbx_description
1 polymer ?
#
loop_
_entity_poly.entity_id
_entity_poly.type
_entity_poly.pdbx_seq_one_letter_code
_entity_poly.pdbx_strand_id
1 'polypeptide(L)'
;MKILLADDEPIARTMLEHWLTGWGYEVVTVRDGEAALNALAADPTLRLAIIDWVMPKVDGIEVCRQIRSGPPEPYVYVVLLTAKDDKSDIIEGLDAGADDYLVKPCNPLELKVRLRAGKRVIELQEQLVAARESLRFEAMHDSLTQLLNRGATLDQLGRELVRAARRVTPVTVIMADLDHFKSVNDTFGHATGDVVLREAARRLKLGVRAYDSLGRLGGEEFIAVLPECEAKVGLQVAQRLCKLVSEAPVLTPTGKVPVTISIGVASSDQFAGATAEELMRAADSALYQAKHTGRARAVLATGIDWQAQAPINDPEATTLKPLATAQL
;
A
#
# COMPACT_ATOMS: atom_id res chain seq x y z
N MET A 1 -12.13 -17.47 -18.20
CA MET A 1 -11.12 -17.83 -17.19
C MET A 1 -10.11 -18.76 -17.85
N LYS A 2 -8.81 -18.48 -17.67
CA LYS A 2 -7.75 -19.36 -18.18
C LYS A 2 -7.53 -20.55 -17.29
N ILE A 3 -7.16 -21.69 -17.89
CA ILE A 3 -6.79 -22.92 -17.20
C ILE A 3 -5.55 -23.55 -17.86
N LEU A 4 -4.61 -23.99 -17.04
CA LEU A 4 -3.48 -24.77 -17.47
C LEU A 4 -3.87 -26.25 -17.50
N LEU A 5 -3.52 -26.94 -18.56
CA LEU A 5 -3.64 -28.39 -18.70
C LEU A 5 -2.26 -28.97 -19.02
N ALA A 6 -1.69 -29.69 -18.07
CA ALA A 6 -0.41 -30.37 -18.20
C ALA A 6 -0.65 -31.89 -18.20
N ASP A 7 -0.42 -32.53 -19.32
CA ASP A 7 -0.58 -33.98 -19.50
C ASP A 7 0.31 -34.40 -20.69
N ASP A 8 1.16 -35.42 -20.54
CA ASP A 8 2.06 -35.86 -21.59
C ASP A 8 1.36 -36.73 -22.63
N GLU A 9 0.22 -37.36 -22.27
CA GLU A 9 -0.54 -38.23 -23.16
C GLU A 9 -1.39 -37.42 -24.16
N PRO A 10 -1.13 -37.50 -25.47
CA PRO A 10 -1.82 -36.65 -26.45
C PRO A 10 -3.33 -36.87 -26.50
N ILE A 11 -3.80 -38.12 -26.31
CA ILE A 11 -5.23 -38.45 -26.41
C ILE A 11 -5.98 -37.88 -25.21
N ALA A 12 -5.48 -38.10 -24.00
CA ALA A 12 -6.06 -37.57 -22.76
C ALA A 12 -6.08 -36.03 -22.80
N ARG A 13 -4.97 -35.40 -23.17
CA ARG A 13 -4.86 -33.95 -23.29
C ARG A 13 -5.87 -33.36 -24.28
N THR A 14 -6.02 -33.94 -25.48
CA THR A 14 -6.98 -33.44 -26.48
C THR A 14 -8.43 -33.60 -25.99
N MET A 15 -8.74 -34.70 -25.33
CA MET A 15 -10.07 -34.95 -24.77
C MET A 15 -10.40 -33.95 -23.67
N LEU A 16 -9.49 -33.72 -22.73
CA LEU A 16 -9.65 -32.77 -21.65
C LEU A 16 -9.76 -31.34 -22.18
N GLU A 17 -8.93 -30.96 -23.11
CA GLU A 17 -8.97 -29.65 -23.78
C GLU A 17 -10.33 -29.41 -24.44
N HIS A 18 -10.88 -30.41 -25.12
CA HIS A 18 -12.21 -30.33 -25.74
C HIS A 18 -13.31 -30.08 -24.69
N TRP A 19 -13.29 -30.79 -23.57
CA TRP A 19 -14.29 -30.59 -22.50
C TRP A 19 -14.14 -29.22 -21.87
N LEU A 20 -12.92 -28.80 -21.55
CA LEU A 20 -12.65 -27.51 -20.90
C LEU A 20 -13.08 -26.32 -21.79
N THR A 21 -12.75 -26.38 -23.08
CA THR A 21 -13.17 -25.39 -24.08
C THR A 21 -14.69 -25.36 -24.22
N GLY A 22 -15.34 -26.53 -24.27
CA GLY A 22 -16.80 -26.65 -24.30
C GLY A 22 -17.49 -26.09 -23.04
N TRP A 23 -16.80 -26.01 -21.91
CA TRP A 23 -17.29 -25.36 -20.68
C TRP A 23 -16.91 -23.87 -20.58
N GLY A 24 -16.27 -23.30 -21.59
CA GLY A 24 -15.94 -21.89 -21.68
C GLY A 24 -14.62 -21.48 -21.02
N TYR A 25 -13.71 -22.42 -20.80
CA TYR A 25 -12.35 -22.09 -20.36
C TYR A 25 -11.45 -21.80 -21.59
N GLU A 26 -10.52 -20.88 -21.40
CA GLU A 26 -9.38 -20.65 -22.30
C GLU A 26 -8.24 -21.57 -21.84
N VAL A 27 -7.93 -22.59 -22.65
CA VAL A 27 -7.02 -23.66 -22.22
C VAL A 27 -5.62 -23.42 -22.73
N VAL A 28 -4.65 -23.44 -21.82
CA VAL A 28 -3.21 -23.47 -22.15
C VAL A 28 -2.72 -24.88 -21.93
N THR A 29 -2.30 -25.56 -22.99
CA THR A 29 -1.85 -26.97 -22.93
C THR A 29 -0.33 -27.07 -22.95
N VAL A 30 0.22 -27.91 -22.08
CA VAL A 30 1.65 -28.25 -22.00
C VAL A 30 1.83 -29.76 -21.87
N ARG A 31 3.06 -30.27 -22.07
CA ARG A 31 3.34 -31.71 -22.16
C ARG A 31 4.24 -32.24 -21.06
N ASP A 32 4.75 -31.36 -20.19
CA ASP A 32 5.66 -31.73 -19.12
C ASP A 32 5.59 -30.71 -17.97
N GLY A 33 6.09 -31.08 -16.80
CA GLY A 33 6.02 -30.24 -15.61
C GLY A 33 6.90 -28.97 -15.68
N GLU A 34 8.02 -29.02 -16.40
CA GLU A 34 8.87 -27.83 -16.59
C GLU A 34 8.12 -26.76 -17.42
N ALA A 35 7.46 -27.19 -18.50
CA ALA A 35 6.62 -26.31 -19.31
C ALA A 35 5.42 -25.77 -18.51
N ALA A 36 4.86 -26.58 -17.59
CA ALA A 36 3.78 -26.14 -16.70
C ALA A 36 4.23 -25.02 -15.78
N LEU A 37 5.36 -25.17 -15.10
CA LEU A 37 5.94 -24.14 -14.23
C LEU A 37 6.28 -22.86 -14.98
N ASN A 38 6.87 -22.98 -16.17
CA ASN A 38 7.19 -21.84 -17.02
C ASN A 38 5.94 -21.08 -17.48
N ALA A 39 4.86 -21.80 -17.83
CA ALA A 39 3.59 -21.18 -18.24
C ALA A 39 2.95 -20.42 -17.05
N LEU A 40 2.94 -21.00 -15.85
CA LEU A 40 2.43 -20.34 -14.64
C LEU A 40 3.24 -19.10 -14.26
N ALA A 41 4.57 -19.16 -14.41
CA ALA A 41 5.43 -18.02 -14.14
C ALA A 41 5.27 -16.87 -15.17
N ALA A 42 4.99 -17.22 -16.43
CA ALA A 42 4.82 -16.24 -17.51
C ALA A 42 3.44 -15.55 -17.52
N ASP A 43 2.39 -16.24 -17.06
CA ASP A 43 1.03 -15.71 -17.09
C ASP A 43 0.35 -15.83 -15.70
N PRO A 44 0.35 -14.75 -14.90
CA PRO A 44 -0.27 -14.75 -13.57
C PRO A 44 -1.82 -14.87 -13.61
N THR A 45 -2.43 -14.88 -14.79
CA THR A 45 -3.88 -15.13 -14.94
C THR A 45 -4.23 -16.62 -14.99
N LEU A 46 -3.24 -17.50 -15.09
CA LEU A 46 -3.38 -18.94 -14.96
C LEU A 46 -3.54 -19.32 -13.48
N ARG A 47 -4.76 -19.30 -12.98
CA ARG A 47 -5.11 -19.51 -11.57
C ARG A 47 -5.72 -20.90 -11.31
N LEU A 48 -6.00 -21.66 -12.36
CA LEU A 48 -6.56 -22.99 -12.30
C LEU A 48 -5.69 -23.93 -13.13
N ALA A 49 -5.23 -25.03 -12.56
CA ALA A 49 -4.35 -25.98 -13.22
C ALA A 49 -4.86 -27.41 -13.06
N ILE A 50 -4.83 -28.16 -14.14
CA ILE A 50 -4.99 -29.61 -14.17
C ILE A 50 -3.63 -30.18 -14.53
N ILE A 51 -3.08 -31.02 -13.66
CA ILE A 51 -1.71 -31.51 -13.78
C ILE A 51 -1.72 -33.03 -13.69
N ASP A 52 -1.18 -33.70 -14.69
CA ASP A 52 -0.97 -35.15 -14.59
C ASP A 52 0.12 -35.49 -13.58
N TRP A 53 -0.07 -36.53 -12.84
CA TRP A 53 0.91 -37.05 -11.87
C TRP A 53 2.22 -37.43 -12.55
N VAL A 54 2.11 -38.25 -13.59
CA VAL A 54 3.29 -38.78 -14.30
C VAL A 54 3.54 -37.98 -15.54
N MET A 55 4.61 -37.19 -15.53
CA MET A 55 5.05 -36.39 -16.68
C MET A 55 6.56 -36.45 -16.83
N PRO A 56 7.09 -36.23 -18.06
CA PRO A 56 8.53 -36.08 -18.29
C PRO A 56 9.13 -34.88 -17.58
N LYS A 57 10.44 -34.91 -17.31
CA LYS A 57 11.27 -33.88 -16.70
C LYS A 57 10.93 -33.60 -15.25
N VAL A 58 9.77 -33.03 -14.97
CA VAL A 58 9.25 -32.71 -13.64
C VAL A 58 7.88 -33.39 -13.52
N ASP A 59 7.69 -34.25 -12.52
CA ASP A 59 6.42 -34.88 -12.27
C ASP A 59 5.40 -33.95 -11.62
N GLY A 60 4.12 -34.34 -11.62
CA GLY A 60 3.05 -33.49 -11.12
C GLY A 60 3.16 -33.17 -9.63
N ILE A 61 3.71 -34.06 -8.84
CA ILE A 61 3.95 -33.88 -7.40
C ILE A 61 4.98 -32.78 -7.17
N GLU A 62 6.08 -32.82 -7.89
CA GLU A 62 7.13 -31.83 -7.77
C GLU A 62 6.65 -30.45 -8.30
N VAL A 63 5.81 -30.43 -9.35
CA VAL A 63 5.15 -29.19 -9.79
C VAL A 63 4.29 -28.61 -8.66
N CYS A 64 3.50 -29.42 -7.96
CA CYS A 64 2.70 -28.96 -6.81
C CYS A 64 3.60 -28.37 -5.72
N ARG A 65 4.69 -29.07 -5.33
CA ARG A 65 5.63 -28.59 -4.32
C ARG A 65 6.25 -27.24 -4.69
N GLN A 66 6.65 -27.07 -5.95
CA GLN A 66 7.25 -25.82 -6.43
C GLN A 66 6.24 -24.68 -6.47
N ILE A 67 5.00 -24.91 -6.87
CA ILE A 67 3.92 -23.92 -6.79
C ILE A 67 3.73 -23.46 -5.34
N ARG A 68 3.73 -24.36 -4.37
CA ARG A 68 3.51 -24.03 -2.95
C ARG A 68 4.72 -23.42 -2.25
N SER A 69 5.94 -23.70 -2.71
CA SER A 69 7.15 -23.07 -2.21
C SER A 69 7.40 -21.67 -2.79
N GLY A 70 6.69 -21.32 -3.83
CA GLY A 70 6.71 -19.99 -4.45
C GLY A 70 5.91 -18.92 -3.66
N PRO A 71 5.74 -17.73 -4.23
CA PRO A 71 4.89 -16.71 -3.64
C PRO A 71 3.46 -17.21 -3.44
N PRO A 72 2.80 -16.91 -2.29
CA PRO A 72 1.44 -17.35 -2.03
C PRO A 72 0.38 -16.68 -2.93
N GLU A 73 0.75 -15.62 -3.59
CA GLU A 73 -0.10 -14.84 -4.49
C GLU A 73 0.62 -14.62 -5.83
N PRO A 74 -0.08 -14.82 -6.96
CA PRO A 74 -1.47 -15.26 -7.09
C PRO A 74 -1.65 -16.74 -6.75
N TYR A 75 -2.74 -17.08 -6.03
CA TYR A 75 -3.06 -18.47 -5.68
C TYR A 75 -3.44 -19.26 -6.93
N VAL A 76 -2.82 -20.45 -7.12
CA VAL A 76 -3.15 -21.40 -8.19
C VAL A 76 -3.82 -22.61 -7.58
N TYR A 77 -5.07 -22.88 -7.98
CA TYR A 77 -5.79 -24.10 -7.60
C TYR A 77 -5.38 -25.24 -8.52
N VAL A 78 -4.87 -26.31 -7.92
CA VAL A 78 -4.30 -27.45 -8.64
C VAL A 78 -5.18 -28.69 -8.46
N VAL A 79 -5.67 -29.25 -9.57
CA VAL A 79 -6.30 -30.58 -9.63
C VAL A 79 -5.28 -31.56 -10.20
N LEU A 80 -4.86 -32.54 -9.39
CA LEU A 80 -3.91 -33.53 -9.81
C LEU A 80 -4.65 -34.72 -10.47
N LEU A 81 -4.23 -35.12 -11.67
CA LEU A 81 -4.74 -36.33 -12.33
C LEU A 81 -3.84 -37.52 -11.97
N THR A 82 -4.43 -38.61 -11.57
CA THR A 82 -3.66 -39.83 -11.19
C THR A 82 -4.28 -41.09 -11.78
N ALA A 83 -3.45 -42.01 -12.21
CA ALA A 83 -3.88 -43.37 -12.58
C ALA A 83 -3.97 -44.31 -11.36
N LYS A 84 -3.54 -43.84 -10.19
CA LYS A 84 -3.46 -44.58 -8.96
C LYS A 84 -4.68 -44.29 -8.07
N ASP A 85 -5.34 -45.31 -7.62
CA ASP A 85 -6.49 -45.24 -6.70
C ASP A 85 -6.12 -45.67 -5.25
N ASP A 86 -4.83 -45.91 -5.00
CA ASP A 86 -4.36 -46.26 -3.65
C ASP A 86 -4.39 -45.00 -2.74
N LYS A 87 -4.91 -45.19 -1.54
CA LYS A 87 -5.05 -44.11 -0.55
C LYS A 87 -3.72 -43.45 -0.19
N SER A 88 -2.61 -44.17 -0.22
CA SER A 88 -1.27 -43.65 0.05
C SER A 88 -0.84 -42.58 -1.00
N ASP A 89 -1.12 -42.84 -2.27
CA ASP A 89 -0.77 -41.94 -3.37
C ASP A 89 -1.62 -40.66 -3.33
N ILE A 90 -2.92 -40.81 -3.03
CA ILE A 90 -3.82 -39.67 -2.85
C ILE A 90 -3.33 -38.71 -1.74
N ILE A 91 -2.91 -39.29 -0.60
CA ILE A 91 -2.37 -38.52 0.53
C ILE A 91 -1.08 -37.81 0.11
N GLU A 92 -0.19 -38.52 -0.61
CA GLU A 92 1.06 -37.87 -1.10
C GLU A 92 0.79 -36.67 -2.01
N GLY A 93 -0.20 -36.76 -2.91
CA GLY A 93 -0.58 -35.67 -3.80
C GLY A 93 -1.11 -34.45 -3.05
N LEU A 94 -1.96 -34.65 -2.08
CA LEU A 94 -2.52 -33.62 -1.24
C LEU A 94 -1.45 -32.98 -0.32
N ASP A 95 -0.58 -33.81 0.29
CA ASP A 95 0.52 -33.32 1.12
C ASP A 95 1.57 -32.56 0.31
N ALA A 96 1.74 -32.86 -0.99
CA ALA A 96 2.57 -32.11 -1.91
C ALA A 96 1.97 -30.73 -2.26
N GLY A 97 0.70 -30.49 -1.91
CA GLY A 97 0.04 -29.20 -2.08
C GLY A 97 -0.96 -29.12 -3.24
N ALA A 98 -1.38 -30.25 -3.81
CA ALA A 98 -2.57 -30.28 -4.66
C ALA A 98 -3.82 -29.92 -3.85
N ASP A 99 -4.75 -29.15 -4.43
CA ASP A 99 -6.01 -28.79 -3.77
C ASP A 99 -7.07 -29.88 -3.92
N ASP A 100 -6.96 -30.65 -4.99
CA ASP A 100 -7.86 -31.74 -5.30
C ASP A 100 -7.17 -32.76 -6.20
N TYR A 101 -7.78 -33.93 -6.36
CA TYR A 101 -7.30 -34.97 -7.25
C TYR A 101 -8.45 -35.61 -8.04
N LEU A 102 -8.13 -36.24 -9.16
CA LEU A 102 -9.09 -36.99 -9.97
C LEU A 102 -8.41 -38.23 -10.55
N VAL A 103 -9.05 -39.38 -10.37
CA VAL A 103 -8.54 -40.67 -10.85
C VAL A 103 -8.86 -40.84 -12.35
N LYS A 104 -7.88 -41.27 -13.13
CA LYS A 104 -8.05 -41.64 -14.55
C LYS A 104 -8.66 -43.09 -14.65
N PRO A 105 -9.61 -43.34 -15.56
CA PRO A 105 -10.15 -42.44 -16.57
C PRO A 105 -11.09 -41.40 -15.99
N CYS A 106 -10.85 -40.13 -16.35
CA CYS A 106 -11.57 -38.97 -15.80
C CYS A 106 -13.06 -39.01 -16.17
N ASN A 107 -13.93 -38.85 -15.17
CA ASN A 107 -15.35 -38.56 -15.42
C ASN A 107 -15.54 -37.06 -15.69
N PRO A 108 -16.11 -36.63 -16.84
CA PRO A 108 -16.27 -35.23 -17.17
C PRO A 108 -17.17 -34.45 -16.19
N LEU A 109 -18.18 -35.11 -15.61
CA LEU A 109 -19.05 -34.44 -14.63
C LEU A 109 -18.32 -34.24 -13.29
N GLU A 110 -17.51 -35.20 -12.87
CA GLU A 110 -16.69 -35.07 -11.67
C GLU A 110 -15.63 -33.95 -11.83
N LEU A 111 -14.89 -33.96 -12.94
CA LEU A 111 -13.94 -32.87 -13.25
C LEU A 111 -14.63 -31.51 -13.23
N LYS A 112 -15.80 -31.39 -13.85
CA LYS A 112 -16.57 -30.13 -13.87
C LYS A 112 -16.94 -29.64 -12.47
N VAL A 113 -17.31 -30.56 -11.56
CA VAL A 113 -17.66 -30.20 -10.17
C VAL A 113 -16.41 -29.71 -9.43
N ARG A 114 -15.26 -30.38 -9.57
CA ARG A 114 -13.99 -29.97 -8.93
C ARG A 114 -13.50 -28.63 -9.44
N LEU A 115 -13.59 -28.39 -10.75
CA LEU A 115 -13.22 -27.11 -11.33
C LEU A 115 -14.13 -25.94 -10.86
N ARG A 116 -15.43 -26.23 -10.63
CA ARG A 116 -16.32 -25.25 -10.00
C ARG A 116 -15.91 -24.94 -8.55
N ALA A 117 -15.52 -25.96 -7.79
CA ALA A 117 -15.00 -25.76 -6.45
C ALA A 117 -13.70 -24.93 -6.48
N GLY A 118 -12.77 -25.27 -7.37
CA GLY A 118 -11.54 -24.50 -7.56
C GLY A 118 -11.78 -23.05 -7.96
N LYS A 119 -12.69 -22.81 -8.89
CA LYS A 119 -13.08 -21.45 -9.27
C LYS A 119 -13.59 -20.65 -8.06
N ARG A 120 -14.45 -21.26 -7.23
CA ARG A 120 -14.96 -20.61 -6.02
C ARG A 120 -13.85 -20.30 -5.01
N VAL A 121 -12.88 -21.21 -4.84
CA VAL A 121 -11.72 -20.97 -3.96
C VAL A 121 -10.90 -19.78 -4.46
N ILE A 122 -10.63 -19.71 -5.76
CA ILE A 122 -9.89 -18.61 -6.39
C ILE A 122 -10.64 -17.28 -6.17
N GLU A 123 -11.96 -17.25 -6.42
CA GLU A 123 -12.79 -16.05 -6.22
C GLU A 123 -12.77 -15.58 -4.75
N LEU A 124 -12.83 -16.51 -3.79
CA LEU A 124 -12.75 -16.19 -2.36
C LEU A 124 -11.37 -15.67 -1.96
N GLN A 125 -10.30 -16.23 -2.51
CA GLN A 125 -8.94 -15.75 -2.27
C GLN A 125 -8.74 -14.33 -2.85
N GLU A 126 -9.23 -14.04 -4.03
CA GLU A 126 -9.19 -12.71 -4.63
C GLU A 126 -9.95 -11.68 -3.77
N GLN A 127 -11.13 -12.05 -3.29
CA GLN A 127 -11.90 -11.19 -2.38
C GLN A 127 -11.16 -10.95 -1.06
N LEU A 128 -10.52 -11.97 -0.50
CA LEU A 128 -9.74 -11.84 0.74
C LEU A 128 -8.55 -10.89 0.56
N VAL A 129 -7.80 -11.05 -0.54
CA VAL A 129 -6.67 -10.17 -0.88
C VAL A 129 -7.14 -8.73 -1.05
N ALA A 130 -8.17 -8.50 -1.85
CA ALA A 130 -8.74 -7.18 -2.07
C ALA A 130 -9.26 -6.53 -0.77
N ALA A 131 -9.94 -7.30 0.08
CA ALA A 131 -10.41 -6.82 1.39
C ALA A 131 -9.23 -6.47 2.32
N ARG A 132 -8.18 -7.30 2.35
CA ARG A 132 -6.97 -7.04 3.13
C ARG A 132 -6.26 -5.75 2.67
N GLU A 133 -6.15 -5.55 1.37
CA GLU A 133 -5.53 -4.33 0.81
C GLU A 133 -6.38 -3.08 1.11
N SER A 134 -7.71 -3.18 0.99
CA SER A 134 -8.61 -2.08 1.36
C SER A 134 -8.49 -1.72 2.84
N LEU A 135 -8.52 -2.71 3.73
CA LEU A 135 -8.36 -2.49 5.16
C LEU A 135 -6.98 -1.88 5.50
N ARG A 136 -5.92 -2.35 4.83
CA ARG A 136 -4.58 -1.79 4.99
C ARG A 136 -4.53 -0.34 4.53
N PHE A 137 -5.15 -0.03 3.39
CA PHE A 137 -5.24 1.34 2.89
C PHE A 137 -6.00 2.24 3.89
N GLU A 138 -7.17 1.81 4.37
CA GLU A 138 -7.96 2.56 5.36
C GLU A 138 -7.20 2.75 6.67
N ALA A 139 -6.46 1.74 7.14
CA ALA A 139 -5.64 1.84 8.35
C ALA A 139 -4.45 2.80 8.23
N MET A 140 -3.97 3.07 7.01
CA MET A 140 -2.79 3.90 6.76
C MET A 140 -3.11 5.29 6.21
N HIS A 141 -4.32 5.55 5.73
CA HIS A 141 -4.67 6.80 5.08
C HIS A 141 -5.77 7.56 5.83
N ASP A 142 -5.76 8.88 5.70
CA ASP A 142 -6.83 9.76 6.17
C ASP A 142 -8.04 9.64 5.24
N SER A 143 -9.21 9.38 5.79
CA SER A 143 -10.43 9.11 5.01
C SER A 143 -10.88 10.28 4.15
N LEU A 144 -10.59 11.53 4.56
CA LEU A 144 -11.01 12.74 3.85
C LEU A 144 -10.06 13.08 2.70
N THR A 145 -8.75 13.08 2.97
CA THR A 145 -7.71 13.59 2.05
C THR A 145 -7.00 12.49 1.28
N GLN A 146 -7.14 11.24 1.69
CA GLN A 146 -6.44 10.08 1.12
C GLN A 146 -4.89 10.17 1.21
N LEU A 147 -4.38 11.10 2.01
CA LEU A 147 -2.97 11.17 2.38
C LEU A 147 -2.69 10.13 3.48
N LEU A 148 -1.42 9.90 3.79
CA LEU A 148 -1.10 9.09 4.96
C LEU A 148 -1.74 9.69 6.22
N ASN A 149 -2.25 8.84 7.10
CA ASN A 149 -2.71 9.32 8.41
C ASN A 149 -1.51 9.57 9.34
N ARG A 150 -1.79 10.11 10.52
CA ARG A 150 -0.78 10.42 11.53
C ARG A 150 0.14 9.24 11.83
N GLY A 151 -0.44 8.06 12.14
CA GLY A 151 0.32 6.87 12.51
C GLY A 151 1.26 6.42 11.40
N ALA A 152 0.73 6.26 10.19
CA ALA A 152 1.52 5.82 9.04
C ALA A 152 2.64 6.81 8.67
N THR A 153 2.40 8.12 8.82
CA THR A 153 3.43 9.13 8.52
C THR A 153 4.56 9.13 9.55
N LEU A 154 4.24 8.96 10.85
CA LEU A 154 5.24 8.86 11.90
C LEU A 154 6.09 7.59 11.77
N ASP A 155 5.47 6.47 11.46
CA ASP A 155 6.18 5.23 11.16
C ASP A 155 7.11 5.38 9.96
N GLN A 156 6.68 6.09 8.94
CA GLN A 156 7.51 6.37 7.76
C GLN A 156 8.69 7.27 8.11
N LEU A 157 8.49 8.34 8.90
CA LEU A 157 9.57 9.19 9.40
C LEU A 157 10.60 8.38 10.17
N GLY A 158 10.17 7.52 11.09
CA GLY A 158 11.07 6.64 11.84
C GLY A 158 11.90 5.73 10.94
N ARG A 159 11.28 5.12 9.93
CA ARG A 159 11.99 4.28 8.95
C ARG A 159 13.01 5.07 8.14
N GLU A 160 12.66 6.28 7.69
CA GLU A 160 13.58 7.12 6.90
C GLU A 160 14.76 7.62 7.73
N LEU A 161 14.57 7.95 9.00
CA LEU A 161 15.68 8.33 9.89
C LEU A 161 16.66 7.17 10.11
N VAL A 162 16.16 5.95 10.33
CA VAL A 162 17.02 4.76 10.44
C VAL A 162 17.78 4.51 9.13
N ARG A 163 17.14 4.67 7.99
CA ARG A 163 17.78 4.53 6.67
C ARG A 163 18.83 5.61 6.43
N ALA A 164 18.50 6.85 6.76
CA ALA A 164 19.35 8.01 6.65
C ALA A 164 20.63 7.90 7.50
N ALA A 165 20.51 7.43 8.73
CA ALA A 165 21.64 7.19 9.61
C ALA A 165 22.65 6.18 9.02
N ARG A 166 22.18 5.14 8.31
CA ARG A 166 23.04 4.16 7.63
C ARG A 166 23.70 4.70 6.37
N ARG A 167 23.03 5.61 5.65
CA ARG A 167 23.50 6.17 4.37
C ARG A 167 24.22 7.52 4.53
N VAL A 168 24.20 8.08 5.74
CA VAL A 168 24.72 9.43 6.04
C VAL A 168 24.06 10.49 5.14
N THR A 169 22.74 10.38 4.96
CA THR A 169 21.94 11.33 4.18
C THR A 169 20.96 12.08 5.08
N PRO A 170 20.60 13.34 4.77
CA PRO A 170 19.67 14.12 5.58
C PRO A 170 18.20 13.71 5.32
N VAL A 171 17.35 13.91 6.34
CA VAL A 171 15.89 13.84 6.22
C VAL A 171 15.32 15.17 6.69
N THR A 172 14.48 15.77 5.86
CA THR A 172 13.76 17.01 6.21
C THR A 172 12.30 16.70 6.54
N VAL A 173 11.81 17.28 7.61
CA VAL A 173 10.41 17.26 8.03
C VAL A 173 9.81 18.65 7.79
N ILE A 174 8.62 18.66 7.21
CA ILE A 174 7.79 19.84 6.99
C ILE A 174 6.50 19.68 7.80
N MET A 175 6.21 20.61 8.69
CA MET A 175 4.93 20.75 9.37
C MET A 175 4.16 21.90 8.75
N ALA A 176 2.91 21.71 8.39
CA ALA A 176 2.12 22.71 7.67
C ALA A 176 0.70 22.78 8.22
N ASP A 177 0.13 23.98 8.24
CA ASP A 177 -1.20 24.24 8.80
C ASP A 177 -1.92 25.30 7.95
N LEU A 178 -3.18 25.04 7.61
CA LEU A 178 -4.01 25.97 6.84
C LEU A 178 -4.38 27.18 7.68
N ASP A 179 -3.99 28.35 7.22
CA ASP A 179 -4.24 29.59 7.92
C ASP A 179 -5.75 29.89 8.01
N HIS A 180 -6.20 30.23 9.22
CA HIS A 180 -7.59 30.63 9.48
C HIS A 180 -8.66 29.61 9.08
N PHE A 181 -8.33 28.29 9.06
CA PHE A 181 -9.26 27.25 8.64
C PHE A 181 -10.53 27.19 9.49
N LYS A 182 -10.44 27.44 10.80
CA LYS A 182 -11.61 27.58 11.67
C LYS A 182 -12.60 28.63 11.14
N SER A 183 -12.11 29.79 10.71
CA SER A 183 -12.96 30.85 10.12
C SER A 183 -13.65 30.40 8.82
N VAL A 184 -12.99 29.53 8.03
CA VAL A 184 -13.63 28.92 6.85
C VAL A 184 -14.80 28.05 7.26
N ASN A 185 -14.62 27.18 8.28
CA ASN A 185 -15.69 26.34 8.81
C ASN A 185 -16.84 27.16 9.40
N ASP A 186 -16.51 28.17 10.20
CA ASP A 186 -17.50 29.02 10.88
C ASP A 186 -18.34 29.84 9.86
N THR A 187 -17.71 30.26 8.73
CA THR A 187 -18.36 31.11 7.72
C THR A 187 -19.12 30.28 6.68
N PHE A 188 -18.55 29.18 6.21
CA PHE A 188 -19.06 28.43 5.05
C PHE A 188 -19.53 27.00 5.40
N GLY A 189 -19.40 26.59 6.67
CA GLY A 189 -19.76 25.27 7.16
C GLY A 189 -18.72 24.19 6.89
N HIS A 190 -18.77 23.10 7.67
CA HIS A 190 -17.80 21.98 7.64
C HIS A 190 -17.71 21.30 6.26
N ALA A 191 -18.82 21.20 5.51
CA ALA A 191 -18.81 20.61 4.18
C ALA A 191 -17.91 21.40 3.20
N THR A 192 -17.87 22.72 3.33
CA THR A 192 -16.96 23.58 2.56
C THR A 192 -15.50 23.44 3.04
N GLY A 193 -15.31 23.34 4.36
CA GLY A 193 -13.99 23.03 4.94
C GLY A 193 -13.40 21.72 4.42
N ASP A 194 -14.24 20.69 4.31
CA ASP A 194 -13.82 19.39 3.74
C ASP A 194 -13.36 19.49 2.28
N VAL A 195 -14.02 20.33 1.47
CA VAL A 195 -13.59 20.61 0.09
C VAL A 195 -12.25 21.33 0.08
N VAL A 196 -12.07 22.31 0.97
CA VAL A 196 -10.80 23.04 1.13
C VAL A 196 -9.68 22.11 1.54
N LEU A 197 -9.89 21.19 2.50
CA LEU A 197 -8.89 20.22 2.94
C LEU A 197 -8.48 19.25 1.81
N ARG A 198 -9.45 18.75 1.05
CA ARG A 198 -9.14 17.86 -0.10
C ARG A 198 -8.33 18.60 -1.17
N GLU A 199 -8.68 19.84 -1.49
CA GLU A 199 -7.96 20.61 -2.49
C GLU A 199 -6.56 21.03 -2.01
N ALA A 200 -6.41 21.40 -0.74
CA ALA A 200 -5.11 21.66 -0.14
C ALA A 200 -4.21 20.40 -0.20
N ALA A 201 -4.72 19.26 0.19
CA ALA A 201 -4.02 17.96 0.10
C ALA A 201 -3.57 17.65 -1.33
N ARG A 202 -4.46 17.87 -2.32
CA ARG A 202 -4.14 17.69 -3.75
C ARG A 202 -3.01 18.60 -4.20
N ARG A 203 -3.05 19.89 -3.83
CA ARG A 203 -1.99 20.88 -4.18
C ARG A 203 -0.68 20.56 -3.51
N LEU A 204 -0.69 20.15 -2.24
CA LEU A 204 0.50 19.73 -1.51
C LEU A 204 1.14 18.49 -2.19
N LYS A 205 0.33 17.53 -2.60
CA LYS A 205 0.81 16.31 -3.29
C LYS A 205 1.50 16.62 -4.62
N LEU A 206 1.06 17.63 -5.35
CA LEU A 206 1.71 18.09 -6.59
C LEU A 206 3.06 18.79 -6.34
N GLY A 207 3.26 19.29 -5.13
CA GLY A 207 4.47 20.00 -4.74
C GLY A 207 5.57 19.17 -4.12
N VAL A 208 5.36 17.86 -3.92
CA VAL A 208 6.34 16.91 -3.38
C VAL A 208 6.68 15.84 -4.43
N ARG A 209 7.79 15.14 -4.24
CA ARG A 209 8.25 14.09 -5.16
C ARG A 209 7.52 12.78 -4.88
N ALA A 210 7.55 11.84 -5.83
CA ALA A 210 6.87 10.54 -5.69
C ALA A 210 7.37 9.70 -4.50
N TYR A 211 8.62 9.86 -4.09
CA TYR A 211 9.21 9.15 -2.97
C TYR A 211 9.16 9.94 -1.63
N ASP A 212 8.72 11.21 -1.67
CA ASP A 212 8.42 11.96 -0.46
C ASP A 212 7.10 11.44 0.14
N SER A 213 7.01 11.41 1.46
CA SER A 213 5.78 11.04 2.15
C SER A 213 5.02 12.28 2.56
N LEU A 214 3.70 12.28 2.31
CA LEU A 214 2.80 13.36 2.69
C LEU A 214 1.64 12.78 3.49
N GLY A 215 1.36 13.36 4.67
CA GLY A 215 0.31 12.92 5.56
C GLY A 215 -0.50 14.07 6.14
N ARG A 216 -1.64 13.70 6.76
CA ARG A 216 -2.47 14.59 7.56
C ARG A 216 -2.41 14.15 9.02
N LEU A 217 -2.04 15.06 9.92
CA LEU A 217 -1.93 14.78 11.34
C LEU A 217 -3.28 14.84 12.05
N GLY A 218 -4.18 15.67 11.58
CA GLY A 218 -5.52 15.90 12.10
C GLY A 218 -5.97 17.34 11.83
N GLY A 219 -7.28 17.61 11.87
CA GLY A 219 -7.79 18.96 11.60
C GLY A 219 -7.28 19.54 10.27
N GLU A 220 -6.57 20.65 10.34
CA GLU A 220 -5.96 21.39 9.24
C GLU A 220 -4.44 21.18 9.11
N GLU A 221 -3.87 20.25 9.88
CA GLU A 221 -2.43 20.02 9.95
C GLU A 221 -1.96 18.93 8.98
N PHE A 222 -0.90 19.24 8.24
CA PHE A 222 -0.23 18.34 7.31
C PHE A 222 1.24 18.16 7.66
N ILE A 223 1.81 17.04 7.27
CA ILE A 223 3.23 16.75 7.45
C ILE A 223 3.80 16.16 6.16
N ALA A 224 5.01 16.59 5.79
CA ALA A 224 5.76 15.92 4.74
C ALA A 224 7.13 15.45 5.27
N VAL A 225 7.54 14.27 4.84
CA VAL A 225 8.85 13.69 5.12
C VAL A 225 9.61 13.60 3.80
N LEU A 226 10.73 14.29 3.72
CA LEU A 226 11.56 14.41 2.53
C LEU A 226 12.89 13.67 2.75
N PRO A 227 13.03 12.43 2.30
CA PRO A 227 14.30 11.69 2.37
C PRO A 227 15.37 12.34 1.48
N GLU A 228 16.63 12.19 1.87
CA GLU A 228 17.79 12.70 1.13
C GLU A 228 17.64 14.19 0.77
N CYS A 229 17.14 14.99 1.72
CA CYS A 229 16.81 16.39 1.52
C CYS A 229 17.44 17.25 2.63
N GLU A 230 18.35 18.15 2.25
CA GLU A 230 18.99 19.12 3.14
C GLU A 230 18.02 20.25 3.54
N ALA A 231 18.29 20.90 4.66
CA ALA A 231 17.49 21.99 5.22
C ALA A 231 17.14 23.10 4.20
N LYS A 232 18.12 23.57 3.43
CA LYS A 232 17.90 24.63 2.42
C LYS A 232 16.97 24.18 1.31
N VAL A 233 17.12 22.95 0.83
CA VAL A 233 16.25 22.38 -0.21
C VAL A 233 14.85 22.17 0.34
N GLY A 234 14.72 21.67 1.58
CA GLY A 234 13.45 21.52 2.28
C GLY A 234 12.70 22.84 2.42
N LEU A 235 13.41 23.94 2.75
CA LEU A 235 12.82 25.28 2.80
C LEU A 235 12.32 25.74 1.43
N GLN A 236 13.05 25.47 0.35
CA GLN A 236 12.60 25.79 -1.01
C GLN A 236 11.33 25.00 -1.40
N VAL A 237 11.27 23.71 -1.02
CA VAL A 237 10.07 22.89 -1.20
C VAL A 237 8.91 23.51 -0.42
N ALA A 238 9.09 23.87 0.84
CA ALA A 238 8.08 24.47 1.69
C ALA A 238 7.56 25.80 1.10
N GLN A 239 8.44 26.66 0.62
CA GLN A 239 8.05 27.92 -0.05
C GLN A 239 7.23 27.66 -1.33
N ARG A 240 7.59 26.63 -2.11
CA ARG A 240 6.80 26.20 -3.27
C ARG A 240 5.43 25.70 -2.86
N LEU A 241 5.32 24.94 -1.77
CA LEU A 241 4.05 24.45 -1.23
C LEU A 241 3.14 25.61 -0.78
N CYS A 242 3.69 26.62 -0.07
CA CYS A 242 2.94 27.83 0.27
C CYS A 242 2.35 28.50 -0.97
N LYS A 243 3.17 28.66 -2.01
CA LYS A 243 2.73 29.25 -3.28
C LYS A 243 1.64 28.45 -3.96
N LEU A 244 1.82 27.12 -4.09
CA LEU A 244 0.84 26.24 -4.73
C LEU A 244 -0.52 26.25 -4.03
N VAL A 245 -0.52 26.30 -2.69
CA VAL A 245 -1.77 26.33 -1.93
C VAL A 245 -2.49 27.67 -2.13
N SER A 246 -1.78 28.79 -2.19
CA SER A 246 -2.34 30.12 -2.31
C SER A 246 -2.57 30.62 -3.75
N GLU A 247 -2.10 29.88 -4.77
CA GLU A 247 -2.09 30.32 -6.18
C GLU A 247 -3.48 30.67 -6.71
N ALA A 248 -4.49 29.92 -6.32
CA ALA A 248 -5.87 30.17 -6.72
C ALA A 248 -6.85 29.84 -5.58
N PRO A 249 -7.96 30.59 -5.47
CA PRO A 249 -9.02 30.24 -4.52
C PRO A 249 -9.55 28.83 -4.77
N VAL A 250 -9.93 28.14 -3.70
CA VAL A 250 -10.60 26.84 -3.79
C VAL A 250 -12.03 27.04 -4.28
N LEU A 251 -12.40 26.29 -5.32
CA LEU A 251 -13.77 26.28 -5.84
C LEU A 251 -14.62 25.37 -4.97
N THR A 252 -15.63 25.92 -4.32
CA THR A 252 -16.55 25.20 -3.45
C THR A 252 -17.98 25.42 -3.89
N PRO A 253 -18.95 24.60 -3.45
CA PRO A 253 -20.37 24.83 -3.73
C PRO A 253 -20.90 26.18 -3.24
N THR A 254 -20.25 26.76 -2.22
CA THR A 254 -20.63 28.05 -1.63
C THR A 254 -19.89 29.25 -2.25
N GLY A 255 -18.98 29.02 -3.21
CA GLY A 255 -18.22 30.05 -3.90
C GLY A 255 -16.71 29.82 -3.87
N LYS A 256 -15.94 30.84 -4.17
CA LYS A 256 -14.47 30.83 -4.19
C LYS A 256 -13.93 31.16 -2.81
N VAL A 257 -13.17 30.27 -2.20
CA VAL A 257 -12.57 30.43 -0.86
C VAL A 257 -11.05 30.59 -1.01
N PRO A 258 -10.50 31.79 -0.72
CA PRO A 258 -9.04 31.97 -0.69
C PRO A 258 -8.47 31.23 0.54
N VAL A 259 -7.36 30.53 0.35
CA VAL A 259 -6.69 29.79 1.43
C VAL A 259 -5.19 30.02 1.35
N THR A 260 -4.55 30.10 2.51
CA THR A 260 -3.09 30.14 2.65
C THR A 260 -2.65 29.06 3.63
N ILE A 261 -1.35 28.81 3.68
CA ILE A 261 -0.76 27.80 4.56
C ILE A 261 0.53 28.33 5.17
N SER A 262 0.70 28.10 6.45
CA SER A 262 1.95 28.36 7.17
C SER A 262 2.73 27.06 7.30
N ILE A 263 4.05 27.13 7.20
CA ILE A 263 4.92 25.94 7.17
C ILE A 263 6.14 26.15 8.06
N GLY A 264 6.44 25.13 8.88
CA GLY A 264 7.69 24.99 9.60
C GLY A 264 8.52 23.84 9.02
N VAL A 265 9.83 24.03 8.94
CA VAL A 265 10.78 23.08 8.35
C VAL A 265 11.89 22.75 9.34
N ALA A 266 12.21 21.47 9.51
CA ALA A 266 13.37 21.01 10.27
C ALA A 266 14.07 19.87 9.54
N SER A 267 15.39 19.80 9.62
CA SER A 267 16.17 18.78 8.93
C SER A 267 17.24 18.16 9.83
N SER A 268 17.49 16.86 9.67
CA SER A 268 18.45 16.10 10.47
C SER A 268 19.91 16.55 10.27
N ASP A 269 20.23 17.27 9.20
CA ASP A 269 21.56 17.88 9.01
C ASP A 269 21.81 19.06 9.96
N GLN A 270 20.76 19.68 10.50
CA GLN A 270 20.86 20.74 11.50
C GLN A 270 20.83 20.18 12.94
N PHE A 271 20.26 19.00 13.13
CA PHE A 271 20.02 18.35 14.42
C PHE A 271 20.60 16.95 14.40
N ALA A 272 21.93 16.84 14.49
CA ALA A 272 22.65 15.57 14.41
C ALA A 272 22.16 14.58 15.50
N GLY A 273 21.73 13.39 15.06
CA GLY A 273 21.23 12.35 15.95
C GLY A 273 19.80 12.57 16.49
N ALA A 274 19.08 13.58 15.96
CA ALA A 274 17.73 13.86 16.40
C ALA A 274 16.76 12.69 16.12
N THR A 275 15.91 12.41 17.08
CA THR A 275 14.79 11.50 16.97
C THR A 275 13.67 12.10 16.11
N ALA A 276 12.73 11.26 15.68
CA ALA A 276 11.54 11.73 14.95
C ALA A 276 10.75 12.79 15.74
N GLU A 277 10.62 12.59 17.05
CA GLU A 277 9.91 13.52 17.93
C GLU A 277 10.61 14.87 18.04
N GLU A 278 11.93 14.87 18.13
CA GLU A 278 12.73 16.10 18.21
C GLU A 278 12.66 16.90 16.90
N LEU A 279 12.76 16.24 15.74
CA LEU A 279 12.61 16.91 14.44
C LEU A 279 11.21 17.49 14.25
N MET A 280 10.18 16.75 14.64
CA MET A 280 8.81 17.24 14.59
C MET A 280 8.61 18.46 15.49
N ARG A 281 9.15 18.42 16.72
CA ARG A 281 9.08 19.54 17.67
C ARG A 281 9.79 20.79 17.12
N ALA A 282 10.95 20.61 16.47
CA ALA A 282 11.67 21.70 15.83
C ALA A 282 10.87 22.30 14.66
N ALA A 283 10.26 21.45 13.82
CA ALA A 283 9.41 21.90 12.73
C ALA A 283 8.13 22.60 13.23
N ASP A 284 7.53 22.12 14.33
CA ASP A 284 6.36 22.73 14.95
C ASP A 284 6.69 24.12 15.53
N SER A 285 7.82 24.27 16.21
CA SER A 285 8.32 25.59 16.67
C SER A 285 8.50 26.56 15.50
N ALA A 286 9.05 26.12 14.37
CA ALA A 286 9.19 26.94 13.18
C ALA A 286 7.82 27.30 12.54
N LEU A 287 6.85 26.36 12.56
CA LEU A 287 5.47 26.61 12.13
C LEU A 287 4.80 27.67 13.00
N TYR A 288 4.98 27.60 14.31
CA TYR A 288 4.51 28.61 15.25
C TYR A 288 5.08 29.99 14.90
N GLN A 289 6.39 30.08 14.62
CA GLN A 289 7.01 31.33 14.16
C GLN A 289 6.41 31.82 12.85
N ALA A 290 6.16 30.93 11.86
CA ALA A 290 5.52 31.28 10.61
C ALA A 290 4.14 31.93 10.82
N LYS A 291 3.32 31.34 11.73
CA LYS A 291 2.00 31.87 12.08
C LYS A 291 2.08 33.25 12.75
N HIS A 292 3.06 33.47 13.65
CA HIS A 292 3.20 34.74 14.39
C HIS A 292 3.90 35.86 13.63
N THR A 293 4.68 35.53 12.60
CA THR A 293 5.37 36.55 11.77
C THR A 293 4.59 36.96 10.53
N GLY A 294 3.31 36.62 10.44
CA GLY A 294 2.39 37.10 9.39
C GLY A 294 1.81 36.04 8.48
N ARG A 295 1.94 34.74 8.83
CA ARG A 295 1.34 33.59 8.08
C ARG A 295 1.75 33.49 6.60
N ALA A 296 1.13 32.60 5.85
CA ALA A 296 1.35 32.39 4.40
C ALA A 296 2.84 32.27 4.02
N ARG A 297 3.64 31.60 4.85
CA ARG A 297 5.10 31.50 4.67
C ARG A 297 5.67 30.22 5.22
N ALA A 298 6.90 29.92 4.81
CA ALA A 298 7.72 28.87 5.35
C ALA A 298 8.86 29.44 6.21
N VAL A 299 9.10 28.84 7.37
CA VAL A 299 10.20 29.17 8.29
C VAL A 299 11.02 27.91 8.53
N LEU A 300 12.35 28.06 8.50
CA LEU A 300 13.29 27.01 8.83
C LEU A 300 13.61 27.06 10.31
N ALA A 301 13.52 25.93 11.02
CA ALA A 301 13.95 25.82 12.41
C ALA A 301 15.44 26.17 12.55
N THR A 302 15.77 26.94 13.57
CA THR A 302 17.16 27.25 13.91
C THR A 302 17.61 26.38 15.09
N GLY A 303 18.86 25.93 15.09
CA GLY A 303 19.39 25.00 16.11
C GLY A 303 19.36 25.53 17.56
N ILE A 304 19.00 26.81 17.74
CA ILE A 304 18.92 27.49 19.05
C ILE A 304 17.54 27.30 19.70
N ASP A 305 16.49 27.16 18.90
CA ASP A 305 15.10 27.18 19.39
C ASP A 305 14.63 25.90 20.05
N TRP A 306 15.30 24.76 19.81
CA TRP A 306 14.82 23.46 20.30
C TRP A 306 15.19 23.17 21.77
N GLN A 307 16.22 23.84 22.32
CA GLN A 307 16.62 23.67 23.72
C GLN A 307 15.88 24.60 24.70
N ALA A 308 15.18 25.60 24.21
CA ALA A 308 14.73 26.74 25.04
C ALA A 308 13.24 26.78 25.40
N GLN A 309 12.39 25.94 24.84
CA GLN A 309 10.94 26.04 25.12
C GLN A 309 10.35 24.73 25.67
N ALA A 310 10.11 24.72 26.99
CA ALA A 310 9.05 23.93 27.58
C ALA A 310 7.70 24.29 26.91
N PRO A 311 6.72 23.34 26.82
CA PRO A 311 5.49 23.58 26.10
C PRO A 311 4.78 24.81 26.65
N ILE A 312 4.66 25.86 25.85
CA ILE A 312 3.78 26.97 26.13
C ILE A 312 2.36 26.43 25.93
N ASN A 313 1.61 26.30 27.02
CA ASN A 313 0.19 26.01 27.00
C ASN A 313 -0.53 27.10 26.18
N ASP A 314 -0.82 26.83 24.93
CA ASP A 314 -1.79 27.57 24.15
C ASP A 314 -3.19 27.02 24.53
N PRO A 315 -4.08 27.80 25.16
CA PRO A 315 -5.40 27.34 25.57
C PRO A 315 -6.32 26.97 24.39
N GLU A 316 -5.90 27.22 23.15
CA GLU A 316 -6.61 26.79 21.92
C GLU A 316 -6.05 25.51 21.28
N ALA A 317 -4.91 24.99 21.74
CA ALA A 317 -4.35 23.73 21.24
C ALA A 317 -4.94 22.56 22.01
N THR A 318 -5.81 21.82 21.39
CA THR A 318 -6.40 20.57 21.90
C THR A 318 -5.31 19.59 22.30
N THR A 319 -5.20 19.31 23.57
CA THR A 319 -4.37 18.37 24.30
C THR A 319 -3.90 17.15 23.54
N LEU A 320 -2.60 17.09 23.27
CA LEU A 320 -1.87 15.84 23.01
C LEU A 320 -1.84 15.02 24.30
N LYS A 321 -2.69 13.99 24.43
CA LYS A 321 -2.56 13.01 25.50
C LYS A 321 -1.32 12.14 25.25
N PRO A 322 -0.49 11.91 26.27
CA PRO A 322 0.64 11.00 26.14
C PRO A 322 0.15 9.57 25.88
N LEU A 323 0.81 8.89 24.93
CA LEU A 323 0.60 7.47 24.64
C LEU A 323 0.95 6.66 25.90
N ALA A 324 -0.04 5.99 26.48
CA ALA A 324 0.17 4.96 27.47
C ALA A 324 0.94 3.80 26.85
N THR A 325 2.08 3.47 27.40
CA THR A 325 2.86 2.26 27.17
C THR A 325 1.96 1.05 27.40
N ALA A 326 1.55 0.38 26.35
CA ALA A 326 0.99 -0.96 26.44
C ALA A 326 2.17 -1.94 26.54
N GLN A 327 2.42 -2.42 27.76
CA GLN A 327 3.10 -3.69 27.98
C GLN A 327 2.15 -4.81 27.54
N LEU A 328 2.59 -5.61 26.55
CA LEU A 328 2.53 -7.07 26.51
C LEU A 328 3.09 -7.53 25.16
#